data_2b39594b8feb116c0a07d5a4026de8c2
#
_entry.id   2b39594b8feb116c0a07d5a4026de8c2
#
_cell.length_a   1.000
_cell.length_b   1.000
_cell.length_c   1.000
_cell.angle_alpha   90.00
_cell.angle_beta   90.00
_cell.angle_gamma   90.00
#
_symmetry.space_group_name_H-M   'P 1'
#
loop_
_entity.id
_entity.type
_entity.pdbx_description
1 polymer ?
#
loop_
_entity_poly.entity_id
_entity_poly.type
_entity_poly.pdbx_seq_one_letter_code
_entity_poly.pdbx_strand_id
1 'polypeptide(L)'
;AGYMRVIKDPAAFPAPIINVHPSLLPKYKGLNAVEQAMEAGEEFTGCSVHYVNEELDGGEIILQGLVPILPEDTIKSLTKAIQRKEYAILPLAIEHVKHTLQTATY
;
A
#
# COMPACT_ATOMS: atom_id res chain seq x y z
N ALA A 1 -7.60 -7.51 2.96
CA ALA A 1 -8.39 -6.51 2.28
C ALA A 1 -7.75 -5.14 2.43
N GLY A 2 -7.49 -4.51 1.35
CA GLY A 2 -7.04 -3.14 1.34
C GLY A 2 -8.20 -2.20 1.60
N TYR A 3 -7.90 -0.95 1.87
CA TYR A 3 -8.92 0.05 1.85
C TYR A 3 -8.49 1.23 1.00
N MET A 4 -9.48 1.84 0.35
CA MET A 4 -9.24 2.94 -0.57
C MET A 4 -9.56 4.26 0.09
N ARG A 5 -8.79 5.28 -0.27
CA ARG A 5 -9.00 6.64 0.19
C ARG A 5 -9.07 7.58 -0.99
N VAL A 6 -10.07 8.46 -0.98
CA VAL A 6 -10.15 9.58 -1.91
C VAL A 6 -9.45 10.76 -1.26
N ILE A 7 -8.44 11.29 -1.92
CA ILE A 7 -7.73 12.47 -1.43
C ILE A 7 -8.53 13.72 -1.83
N LYS A 8 -9.14 14.37 -0.85
CA LYS A 8 -9.92 15.55 -1.09
C LYS A 8 -9.03 16.78 -1.11
N ASP A 9 -8.97 17.42 -2.25
CA ASP A 9 -8.30 18.69 -2.43
C ASP A 9 -9.16 19.50 -3.40
N PRO A 10 -9.70 20.67 -2.98
CA PRO A 10 -10.57 21.47 -3.87
C PRO A 10 -9.91 21.87 -5.18
N ALA A 11 -8.58 21.93 -5.21
CA ALA A 11 -7.83 22.30 -6.42
C ALA A 11 -7.62 21.13 -7.37
N ALA A 12 -7.84 19.89 -6.94
CA ALA A 12 -7.58 18.69 -7.73
C ALA A 12 -8.87 18.15 -8.36
N PHE A 13 -8.80 17.89 -9.66
CA PHE A 13 -9.91 17.27 -10.39
C PHE A 13 -9.37 16.50 -11.60
N PRO A 14 -9.71 15.19 -11.71
CA PRO A 14 -10.45 14.40 -10.71
C PRO A 14 -9.63 14.16 -9.45
N ALA A 15 -10.32 13.97 -8.31
CA ALA A 15 -9.64 13.67 -7.05
C ALA A 15 -8.92 12.33 -7.14
N PRO A 16 -7.65 12.24 -6.74
CA PRO A 16 -6.94 10.98 -6.77
C PRO A 16 -7.49 10.00 -5.73
N ILE A 17 -7.48 8.72 -6.10
CA ILE A 17 -7.89 7.63 -5.21
C ILE A 17 -6.64 6.80 -4.94
N ILE A 18 -6.41 6.50 -3.67
CA ILE A 18 -5.30 5.63 -3.26
C ILE A 18 -5.81 4.38 -2.57
N ASN A 19 -5.01 3.34 -2.64
CA ASN A 19 -5.30 2.06 -2.00
C ASN A 19 -4.05 1.55 -1.30
N VAL A 20 -4.25 0.77 -0.26
CA VAL A 20 -3.17 0.08 0.45
C VAL A 20 -3.29 -1.41 0.17
N HIS A 21 -2.22 -2.01 -0.33
CA HIS A 21 -2.17 -3.44 -0.64
C HIS A 21 -1.12 -4.13 0.24
N PRO A 22 -1.43 -5.30 0.84
CA PRO A 22 -0.55 -5.96 1.81
C PRO A 22 0.55 -6.79 1.15
N SER A 23 1.29 -6.20 0.22
CA SER A 23 2.49 -6.78 -0.37
C SER A 23 3.41 -5.68 -0.87
N LEU A 24 4.64 -6.06 -1.21
CA LEU A 24 5.58 -5.17 -1.89
C LEU A 24 5.32 -5.27 -3.39
N LEU A 25 4.35 -4.50 -3.88
CA LEU A 25 4.02 -4.47 -5.30
C LEU A 25 5.25 -4.21 -6.17
N PRO A 26 5.36 -4.81 -7.34
CA PRO A 26 4.34 -5.57 -8.08
C PRO A 26 4.18 -7.03 -7.68
N LYS A 27 4.83 -7.49 -6.62
CA LYS A 27 4.68 -8.87 -6.14
C LYS A 27 3.32 -9.08 -5.51
N TYR A 28 2.74 -10.24 -5.76
CA TYR A 28 1.52 -10.72 -5.09
C TYR A 28 0.34 -9.76 -5.19
N LYS A 29 0.01 -9.37 -6.41
CA LYS A 29 -1.21 -8.62 -6.70
C LYS A 29 -2.44 -9.48 -6.39
N GLY A 30 -3.54 -8.83 -6.07
CA GLY A 30 -4.81 -9.52 -5.85
C GLY A 30 -4.96 -10.06 -4.45
N LEU A 31 -5.71 -11.16 -4.34
CA LEU A 31 -6.08 -11.76 -3.05
C LEU A 31 -4.97 -12.64 -2.48
N ASN A 32 -5.00 -12.82 -1.16
CA ASN A 32 -4.12 -13.76 -0.44
C ASN A 32 -2.63 -13.42 -0.57
N ALA A 33 -2.31 -12.13 -0.66
CA ALA A 33 -0.93 -11.67 -0.84
C ALA A 33 -0.02 -12.10 0.32
N VAL A 34 -0.51 -12.05 1.55
CA VAL A 34 0.25 -12.45 2.75
C VAL A 34 0.59 -13.94 2.69
N GLU A 35 -0.39 -14.78 2.39
CA GLU A 35 -0.20 -16.22 2.26
C GLU A 35 0.79 -16.55 1.15
N GLN A 36 0.68 -15.88 0.01
CA GLN A 36 1.57 -16.10 -1.13
C GLN A 36 3.01 -15.75 -0.79
N ALA A 37 3.24 -14.66 -0.08
CA ALA A 37 4.59 -14.27 0.34
C ALA A 37 5.21 -15.32 1.26
N MET A 38 4.43 -15.84 2.21
CA MET A 38 4.89 -16.89 3.12
C MET A 38 5.19 -18.20 2.39
N GLU A 39 4.31 -18.61 1.48
CA GLU A 39 4.49 -19.84 0.69
C GLU A 39 5.72 -19.73 -0.22
N ALA A 40 6.02 -18.55 -0.72
CA ALA A 40 7.18 -18.32 -1.56
C ALA A 40 8.50 -18.31 -0.79
N GLY A 41 8.46 -18.34 0.55
CA GLY A 41 9.66 -18.31 1.36
C GLY A 41 10.37 -16.96 1.37
N GLU A 42 9.64 -15.87 1.18
CA GLU A 42 10.22 -14.53 1.20
C GLU A 42 10.75 -14.19 2.59
N GLU A 43 11.88 -13.49 2.65
CA GLU A 43 12.44 -13.01 3.91
C GLU A 43 11.75 -11.72 4.36
N PHE A 44 11.23 -10.96 3.42
CA PHE A 44 10.53 -9.70 3.66
C PHE A 44 9.28 -9.65 2.82
N THR A 45 8.27 -8.99 3.37
CA THR A 45 7.10 -8.55 2.64
C THR A 45 6.82 -7.12 3.08
N GLY A 46 5.60 -6.68 2.99
CA GLY A 46 5.22 -5.35 3.45
C GLY A 46 3.90 -4.92 2.87
N CYS A 47 3.77 -3.62 2.70
CA CYS A 47 2.58 -3.04 2.12
C CYS A 47 2.96 -1.92 1.16
N SER A 48 2.06 -1.64 0.23
CA SER A 48 2.25 -0.61 -0.79
C SER A 48 1.04 0.31 -0.79
N VAL A 49 1.30 1.61 -0.73
CA VAL A 49 0.28 2.62 -1.00
C VAL A 49 0.45 3.04 -2.44
N HIS A 50 -0.60 2.93 -3.23
CA HIS A 50 -0.54 3.22 -4.66
C HIS A 50 -1.79 3.93 -5.14
N TYR A 51 -1.66 4.61 -6.29
CA TYR A 51 -2.81 5.18 -6.96
C TYR A 51 -3.67 4.07 -7.56
N VAL A 52 -4.98 4.27 -7.53
CA VAL A 52 -5.93 3.33 -8.14
C VAL A 52 -6.07 3.70 -9.62
N ASN A 53 -5.95 2.69 -10.47
CA ASN A 53 -6.24 2.81 -11.89
C ASN A 53 -7.11 1.63 -12.36
N GLU A 54 -7.20 1.40 -13.65
CA GLU A 54 -8.03 0.32 -14.19
C GLU A 54 -7.44 -1.07 -13.95
N GLU A 55 -6.15 -1.17 -13.69
CA GLU A 55 -5.49 -2.43 -13.43
C GLU A 55 -5.56 -2.79 -11.95
N LEU A 56 -5.78 -4.07 -11.65
CA LEU A 56 -5.77 -4.56 -10.28
C LEU A 56 -4.37 -4.38 -9.68
N ASP A 57 -4.28 -3.57 -8.62
CA ASP A 57 -3.03 -3.28 -7.93
C ASP A 57 -1.90 -2.83 -8.87
N GLY A 58 -2.26 -2.19 -9.97
CA GLY A 58 -1.32 -1.80 -11.02
C GLY A 58 -0.99 -0.31 -11.09
N GLY A 59 -1.58 0.51 -10.24
CA GLY A 59 -1.30 1.95 -10.23
C GLY A 59 0.09 2.30 -9.71
N GLU A 60 0.52 3.53 -9.98
CA GLU A 60 1.81 4.02 -9.53
C GLU A 60 1.94 3.93 -8.01
N ILE A 61 3.07 3.40 -7.55
CA ILE A 61 3.38 3.26 -6.12
C ILE A 61 3.80 4.60 -5.55
N ILE A 62 3.18 4.98 -4.44
CA ILE A 62 3.48 6.22 -3.71
C ILE A 62 4.53 5.96 -2.65
N LEU A 63 4.31 4.93 -1.84
CA LEU A 63 5.16 4.61 -0.70
C LEU A 63 5.01 3.13 -0.35
N GLN A 64 6.09 2.51 0.09
CA GLN A 64 6.06 1.12 0.55
C GLN A 64 6.65 1.02 1.95
N GLY A 65 6.14 0.08 2.73
CA GLY A 65 6.66 -0.24 4.05
C GLY A 65 7.14 -1.68 4.09
N LEU A 66 8.36 -1.90 4.56
CA LEU A 66 8.97 -3.23 4.69
C LEU A 66 8.57 -3.88 6.01
N VAL A 67 8.25 -5.16 5.95
CA VAL A 67 7.94 -6.00 7.13
C VAL A 67 8.70 -7.31 6.99
N PRO A 68 9.57 -7.66 7.95
CA PRO A 68 10.27 -8.93 7.90
C PRO A 68 9.31 -10.09 8.18
N ILE A 69 9.54 -11.21 7.52
CA ILE A 69 8.82 -12.46 7.82
C ILE A 69 9.73 -13.29 8.72
N LEU A 70 9.30 -13.51 9.96
CA LEU A 70 10.07 -14.25 10.94
C LEU A 70 9.75 -15.73 10.86
N PRO A 71 10.71 -16.62 11.22
CA PRO A 71 10.47 -18.07 11.13
C PRO A 71 9.24 -18.54 11.90
N GLU A 72 8.90 -17.87 13.01
CA GLU A 72 7.74 -18.21 13.82
C GLU A 72 6.44 -17.54 13.38
N ASP A 73 6.47 -16.72 12.35
CA ASP A 73 5.26 -16.03 11.91
C ASP A 73 4.21 -16.99 11.37
N THR A 74 2.97 -16.68 11.70
CA THR A 74 1.79 -17.27 11.09
C THR A 74 1.17 -16.24 10.16
N ILE A 75 0.22 -16.65 9.34
CA ILE A 75 -0.55 -15.73 8.48
C ILE A 75 -1.15 -14.62 9.36
N LYS A 76 -1.71 -14.98 10.51
CA LYS A 76 -2.34 -14.04 11.43
C LYS A 76 -1.35 -13.03 12.00
N SER A 77 -0.20 -13.48 12.49
CA SER A 77 0.80 -12.59 13.08
C SER A 77 1.41 -11.67 12.04
N LEU A 78 1.70 -12.20 10.85
CA LEU A 78 2.26 -11.41 9.77
C LEU A 78 1.25 -10.38 9.26
N THR A 79 -0.02 -10.76 9.13
CA THR A 79 -1.07 -9.83 8.73
C THR A 79 -1.15 -8.64 9.70
N LYS A 80 -1.08 -8.91 11.00
CA LYS A 80 -1.09 -7.84 12.02
C LYS A 80 0.13 -6.92 11.90
N ALA A 81 1.30 -7.50 11.65
CA ALA A 81 2.52 -6.71 11.48
C ALA A 81 2.41 -5.80 10.24
N ILE A 82 1.87 -6.32 9.15
CA ILE A 82 1.65 -5.54 7.93
C ILE A 82 0.64 -4.42 8.18
N GLN A 83 -0.46 -4.70 8.89
CA GLN A 83 -1.45 -3.68 9.22
C GLN A 83 -0.86 -2.54 10.05
N ARG A 84 0.00 -2.86 11.02
CA ARG A 84 0.70 -1.84 11.80
C ARG A 84 1.57 -0.96 10.89
N LYS A 85 2.25 -1.56 9.93
CA LYS A 85 3.05 -0.80 8.96
C LYS A 85 2.16 0.07 8.07
N GLU A 86 1.01 -0.43 7.64
CA GLU A 86 0.04 0.34 6.86
C GLU A 86 -0.40 1.59 7.61
N TYR A 87 -0.75 1.47 8.89
CA TYR A 87 -1.14 2.61 9.71
C TYR A 87 -0.01 3.62 9.86
N ALA A 88 1.23 3.17 9.90
CA ALA A 88 2.38 4.05 10.02
C ALA A 88 2.67 4.83 8.75
N ILE A 89 2.54 4.19 7.56
CA ILE A 89 2.92 4.83 6.30
C ILE A 89 1.78 5.57 5.61
N LEU A 90 0.52 5.21 5.87
CA LEU A 90 -0.60 5.82 5.17
C LEU A 90 -0.69 7.33 5.36
N PRO A 91 -0.57 7.89 6.57
CA PRO A 91 -0.56 9.34 6.74
C PRO A 91 0.57 10.03 5.97
N LEU A 92 1.73 9.39 5.90
CA LEU A 92 2.88 9.92 5.15
C LEU A 92 2.60 9.94 3.65
N ALA A 93 1.97 8.88 3.14
CA ALA A 93 1.58 8.81 1.73
C ALA A 93 0.54 9.88 1.40
N ILE A 94 -0.45 10.08 2.25
CA ILE A 94 -1.49 11.10 2.06
C ILE A 94 -0.86 12.49 2.02
N GLU A 95 0.05 12.79 2.93
CA GLU A 95 0.74 14.09 2.95
C GLU A 95 1.56 14.30 1.68
N HIS A 96 2.23 13.26 1.21
CA HIS A 96 2.99 13.32 -0.03
C HIS A 96 2.09 13.63 -1.23
N VAL A 97 0.93 12.97 -1.32
CA VAL A 97 -0.02 13.19 -2.40
C VAL A 97 -0.56 14.62 -2.35
N LYS A 98 -0.95 15.10 -1.18
CA LYS A 98 -1.42 16.47 -1.00
C LYS A 98 -0.38 17.50 -1.44
N HIS A 99 0.88 17.29 -1.05
CA HIS A 99 1.98 18.17 -1.43
C HIS A 99 2.18 18.18 -2.95
N THR A 100 2.13 17.02 -3.58
CA THR A 100 2.24 16.89 -5.04
C THR A 100 1.12 17.63 -5.75
N LEU A 101 -0.11 17.53 -5.26
CA LEU A 101 -1.25 18.25 -5.84
C LEU A 101 -1.08 19.76 -5.72
N GLN A 102 -0.59 20.24 -4.60
CA GLN A 102 -0.35 21.67 -4.39
C GLN A 102 0.72 22.22 -5.34
N THR A 103 1.77 21.45 -5.60
CA THR A 103 2.85 21.87 -6.49
C THR A 103 2.48 21.73 -7.96
N ALA A 104 1.52 20.88 -8.30
CA ALA A 104 1.10 20.63 -9.68
C ALA A 104 0.19 21.73 -10.24
N THR A 105 -0.16 22.73 -9.46
CA THR A 105 -1.07 23.80 -9.89
C THR A 105 -0.33 25.00 -10.52
N TYR A 106 0.95 24.89 -10.75
CA TYR A 106 1.74 25.96 -11.40
C TYR A 106 1.83 25.77 -12.89
#